data_84e4fa37855989a1ce6bdb0443b04b86
#
_entry.id   84e4fa37855989a1ce6bdb0443b04b86
#
_cell.length_a   1.000
_cell.length_b   1.000
_cell.length_c   1.000
_cell.angle_alpha   90.00
_cell.angle_beta   90.00
_cell.angle_gamma   90.00
#
_symmetry.space_group_name_H-M   'P 1'
#
loop_
_entity.id
_entity.type
_entity.pdbx_description
1 polymer ?
#
loop_
_entity_poly.entity_id
_entity_poly.type
_entity_poly.pdbx_seq_one_letter_code
_entity_poly.pdbx_strand_id
1 'polypeptide(L)'
;VKANAYGHGLLETARTLPDADAFGVARLEEALRLRAGGITKPVLLLEGFFDAADLPVISAQQLHTAVHSPEQLEALEQAELPEPVTVWMKLDTGMHRLGVLPEQAGAFWQRLSQCKNVRQPVNIVSHFARADEPECGATERQLDIFTTFSEDKPGLRSIAASGGILLWPQSHFDWVRPGIILYGVSPLDSPSTGADFGCQPV
;
A
#
# COMPACT_ATOMS: atom_id res chain seq x y z
N VAL A 1 2.41 2.08 -9.54
CA VAL A 1 2.14 2.71 -10.88
C VAL A 1 1.08 3.81 -10.80
N LYS A 2 0.76 4.32 -9.60
CA LYS A 2 -0.17 5.44 -9.38
C LYS A 2 0.22 6.69 -10.19
N ALA A 3 -0.71 7.63 -10.36
CA ALA A 3 -0.51 8.90 -11.07
C ALA A 3 0.02 8.67 -12.51
N ASN A 4 -0.67 7.77 -13.24
CA ASN A 4 -0.29 7.37 -14.60
C ASN A 4 1.18 6.88 -14.68
N ALA A 5 1.60 6.09 -13.69
CA ALA A 5 2.98 5.61 -13.54
C ALA A 5 3.99 6.79 -13.51
N TYR A 6 3.70 7.79 -12.67
CA TYR A 6 4.48 9.04 -12.54
C TYR A 6 4.64 9.78 -13.88
N GLY A 7 3.65 9.64 -14.78
CA GLY A 7 3.64 10.25 -16.12
C GLY A 7 4.15 9.36 -17.24
N HIS A 8 4.69 8.15 -16.94
CA HIS A 8 5.29 7.24 -17.94
C HIS A 8 4.26 6.35 -18.68
N GLY A 9 2.99 6.47 -18.33
CA GLY A 9 1.94 5.62 -18.90
C GLY A 9 1.61 4.42 -18.02
N LEU A 10 0.39 4.39 -17.48
CA LEU A 10 -0.05 3.40 -16.50
C LEU A 10 0.03 1.97 -17.02
N LEU A 11 -0.54 1.74 -18.19
CA LEU A 11 -0.67 0.40 -18.77
C LEU A 11 0.63 -0.08 -19.39
N GLU A 12 1.34 0.81 -20.05
CA GLU A 12 2.64 0.57 -20.64
C GLU A 12 3.63 0.12 -19.56
N THR A 13 3.74 0.88 -18.49
CA THR A 13 4.63 0.53 -17.35
C THR A 13 4.21 -0.79 -16.71
N ALA A 14 2.91 -1.03 -16.47
CA ALA A 14 2.48 -2.29 -15.88
C ALA A 14 2.83 -3.51 -16.75
N ARG A 15 2.80 -3.38 -18.06
CA ARG A 15 3.17 -4.45 -19.02
C ARG A 15 4.68 -4.71 -19.07
N THR A 16 5.50 -3.70 -18.82
CA THR A 16 6.98 -3.83 -18.80
C THR A 16 7.50 -4.43 -17.48
N LEU A 17 6.64 -4.66 -16.50
CA LEU A 17 6.96 -5.24 -15.20
C LEU A 17 6.31 -6.64 -15.02
N PRO A 18 6.67 -7.63 -15.85
CA PRO A 18 6.04 -8.96 -15.81
C PRO A 18 6.32 -9.70 -14.50
N ASP A 19 7.41 -9.38 -13.81
CA ASP A 19 7.82 -10.04 -12.57
C ASP A 19 7.27 -9.34 -11.31
N ALA A 20 6.56 -8.22 -11.43
CA ALA A 20 5.89 -7.60 -10.30
C ALA A 20 4.77 -8.51 -9.79
N ASP A 21 4.69 -8.74 -8.47
CA ASP A 21 3.65 -9.57 -7.85
C ASP A 21 2.29 -8.87 -7.84
N ALA A 22 2.30 -7.54 -7.74
CA ALA A 22 1.09 -6.71 -7.67
C ALA A 22 1.38 -5.26 -8.13
N PHE A 23 0.33 -4.48 -8.31
CA PHE A 23 0.41 -3.06 -8.62
C PHE A 23 -0.31 -2.21 -7.58
N GLY A 24 0.28 -1.07 -7.19
CA GLY A 24 -0.37 -0.08 -6.35
C GLY A 24 -0.78 1.15 -7.16
N VAL A 25 -2.03 1.59 -7.00
CA VAL A 25 -2.60 2.78 -7.63
C VAL A 25 -3.25 3.69 -6.59
N ALA A 26 -3.55 4.94 -6.93
CA ALA A 26 -4.19 5.88 -6.03
C ALA A 26 -5.72 5.85 -6.15
N ARG A 27 -6.23 5.69 -7.35
CA ARG A 27 -7.64 5.83 -7.70
C ARG A 27 -8.23 4.55 -8.27
N LEU A 28 -9.56 4.38 -8.04
CA LEU A 28 -10.33 3.27 -8.63
C LEU A 28 -10.24 3.25 -10.16
N GLU A 29 -10.32 4.42 -10.79
CA GLU A 29 -10.25 4.54 -12.25
C GLU A 29 -8.92 4.02 -12.83
N GLU A 30 -7.80 4.20 -12.11
CA GLU A 30 -6.51 3.63 -12.51
C GLU A 30 -6.55 2.10 -12.46
N ALA A 31 -7.12 1.54 -11.38
CA ALA A 31 -7.29 0.10 -11.25
C ALA A 31 -8.18 -0.49 -12.37
N LEU A 32 -9.28 0.17 -12.68
CA LEU A 32 -10.18 -0.25 -13.76
C LEU A 32 -9.51 -0.17 -15.13
N ARG A 33 -8.68 0.84 -15.38
CA ARG A 33 -7.87 0.91 -16.62
C ARG A 33 -6.87 -0.23 -16.71
N LEU A 34 -6.23 -0.64 -15.61
CA LEU A 34 -5.35 -1.81 -15.58
C LEU A 34 -6.13 -3.08 -15.89
N ARG A 35 -7.30 -3.28 -15.30
CA ARG A 35 -8.17 -4.43 -15.59
C ARG A 35 -8.63 -4.46 -17.04
N ALA A 36 -9.11 -3.35 -17.59
CA ALA A 36 -9.48 -3.21 -18.98
C ALA A 36 -8.31 -3.46 -19.94
N GLY A 37 -7.09 -3.15 -19.52
CA GLY A 37 -5.84 -3.43 -20.25
C GLY A 37 -5.31 -4.85 -20.13
N GLY A 38 -6.04 -5.76 -19.45
CA GLY A 38 -5.70 -7.18 -19.33
C GLY A 38 -4.77 -7.51 -18.16
N ILE A 39 -4.51 -6.59 -17.25
CA ILE A 39 -3.71 -6.87 -16.03
C ILE A 39 -4.57 -7.65 -15.04
N THR A 40 -4.18 -8.89 -14.78
CA THR A 40 -4.87 -9.83 -13.87
C THR A 40 -4.25 -9.90 -12.48
N LYS A 41 -3.02 -9.43 -12.31
CA LYS A 41 -2.31 -9.38 -11.02
C LYS A 41 -3.08 -8.56 -9.98
N PRO A 42 -2.87 -8.79 -8.67
CA PRO A 42 -3.46 -7.97 -7.64
C PRO A 42 -3.21 -6.47 -7.87
N VAL A 43 -4.23 -5.65 -7.66
CA VAL A 43 -4.13 -4.19 -7.73
C VAL A 43 -4.63 -3.62 -6.41
N LEU A 44 -3.78 -2.87 -5.72
CA LEU A 44 -4.07 -2.24 -4.42
C LEU A 44 -4.40 -0.76 -4.60
N LEU A 45 -5.59 -0.37 -4.12
CA LEU A 45 -5.97 1.03 -3.92
C LEU A 45 -5.26 1.55 -2.66
N LEU A 46 -4.18 2.31 -2.83
CA LEU A 46 -3.30 2.75 -1.74
C LEU A 46 -3.95 3.76 -0.79
N GLU A 47 -4.96 4.48 -1.26
CA GLU A 47 -5.74 5.46 -0.50
C GLU A 47 -7.12 4.92 -0.10
N GLY A 48 -7.42 3.67 -0.48
CA GLY A 48 -8.73 3.06 -0.27
C GLY A 48 -9.76 3.54 -1.30
N PHE A 49 -11.02 3.44 -0.93
CA PHE A 49 -12.15 3.95 -1.69
C PHE A 49 -12.66 5.25 -1.06
N PHE A 50 -13.28 6.10 -1.87
CA PHE A 50 -13.78 7.41 -1.43
C PHE A 50 -15.29 7.41 -1.24
N ASP A 51 -16.01 6.50 -1.92
CA ASP A 51 -17.45 6.34 -1.80
C ASP A 51 -17.77 4.86 -1.52
N ALA A 52 -18.73 4.60 -0.66
CA ALA A 52 -19.25 3.26 -0.39
C ALA A 52 -19.81 2.59 -1.68
N ALA A 53 -20.30 3.38 -2.63
CA ALA A 53 -20.77 2.92 -3.93
C ALA A 53 -19.66 2.27 -4.79
N ASP A 54 -18.40 2.47 -4.48
CA ASP A 54 -17.26 1.84 -5.15
C ASP A 54 -17.08 0.37 -4.75
N LEU A 55 -17.55 -0.03 -3.57
CA LEU A 55 -17.33 -1.36 -2.99
C LEU A 55 -17.79 -2.53 -3.88
N PRO A 56 -18.99 -2.50 -4.52
CA PRO A 56 -19.39 -3.55 -5.43
C PRO A 56 -18.43 -3.73 -6.61
N VAL A 57 -17.88 -2.64 -7.14
CA VAL A 57 -16.91 -2.68 -8.24
C VAL A 57 -15.56 -3.22 -7.76
N ILE A 58 -15.10 -2.79 -6.58
CA ILE A 58 -13.86 -3.29 -5.95
C ILE A 58 -13.96 -4.81 -5.76
N SER A 59 -15.09 -5.31 -5.24
CA SER A 59 -15.36 -6.73 -5.08
C SER A 59 -15.38 -7.47 -6.43
N ALA A 60 -16.17 -7.01 -7.39
CA ALA A 60 -16.31 -7.64 -8.70
C ALA A 60 -15.01 -7.69 -9.51
N GLN A 61 -14.15 -6.66 -9.37
CA GLN A 61 -12.87 -6.57 -10.06
C GLN A 61 -11.71 -7.21 -9.26
N GLN A 62 -12.02 -7.83 -8.11
CA GLN A 62 -11.04 -8.46 -7.22
C GLN A 62 -9.86 -7.51 -6.92
N LEU A 63 -10.18 -6.27 -6.57
CA LEU A 63 -9.19 -5.28 -6.18
C LEU A 63 -8.90 -5.41 -4.68
N HIS A 64 -7.67 -5.09 -4.30
CA HIS A 64 -7.31 -4.86 -2.90
C HIS A 64 -7.56 -3.40 -2.55
N THR A 65 -7.94 -3.13 -1.30
CA THR A 65 -8.16 -1.76 -0.83
C THR A 65 -7.48 -1.51 0.50
N ALA A 66 -6.84 -0.35 0.65
CA ALA A 66 -6.49 0.15 1.96
C ALA A 66 -7.76 0.58 2.71
N VAL A 67 -7.77 0.38 4.03
CA VAL A 67 -8.81 0.88 4.94
C VAL A 67 -8.11 1.61 6.08
N HIS A 68 -8.47 2.87 6.28
CA HIS A 68 -7.72 3.76 7.16
C HIS A 68 -8.59 4.71 7.98
N SER A 69 -9.92 4.63 7.84
CA SER A 69 -10.83 5.49 8.60
C SER A 69 -12.06 4.71 9.09
N PRO A 70 -12.72 5.19 10.16
CA PRO A 70 -13.97 4.61 10.66
C PRO A 70 -15.05 4.54 9.59
N GLU A 71 -15.16 5.56 8.73
CA GLU A 71 -16.18 5.66 7.68
C GLU A 71 -15.99 4.56 6.63
N GLN A 72 -14.74 4.27 6.24
CA GLN A 72 -14.45 3.16 5.32
C GLN A 72 -14.77 1.80 5.96
N LEU A 73 -14.46 1.63 7.25
CA LEU A 73 -14.78 0.40 7.97
C LEU A 73 -16.29 0.20 8.09
N GLU A 74 -17.04 1.24 8.47
CA GLU A 74 -18.51 1.20 8.56
C GLU A 74 -19.14 0.90 7.20
N ALA A 75 -18.63 1.50 6.14
CA ALA A 75 -19.11 1.21 4.79
C ALA A 75 -18.91 -0.27 4.41
N LEU A 76 -17.76 -0.86 4.75
CA LEU A 76 -17.51 -2.29 4.56
C LEU A 76 -18.46 -3.17 5.40
N GLU A 77 -18.69 -2.82 6.66
CA GLU A 77 -19.59 -3.58 7.54
C GLU A 77 -21.05 -3.58 7.04
N GLN A 78 -21.49 -2.46 6.46
CA GLN A 78 -22.86 -2.26 5.99
C GLN A 78 -23.08 -2.75 4.55
N ALA A 79 -22.02 -2.94 3.78
CA ALA A 79 -22.12 -3.33 2.38
C ALA A 79 -22.75 -4.72 2.20
N GLU A 80 -23.43 -4.89 1.09
CA GLU A 80 -23.85 -6.19 0.57
C GLU A 80 -22.99 -6.52 -0.66
N LEU A 81 -21.95 -7.32 -0.45
CA LEU A 81 -20.99 -7.67 -1.49
C LEU A 81 -21.13 -9.12 -1.91
N PRO A 82 -20.98 -9.42 -3.23
CA PRO A 82 -21.02 -10.80 -3.70
C PRO A 82 -19.85 -11.63 -3.21
N GLU A 83 -18.68 -11.00 -3.05
CA GLU A 83 -17.45 -11.63 -2.56
C GLU A 83 -16.73 -10.70 -1.59
N PRO A 84 -16.05 -11.26 -0.57
CA PRO A 84 -15.24 -10.46 0.35
C PRO A 84 -14.06 -9.77 -0.35
N VAL A 85 -13.74 -8.56 0.06
CA VAL A 85 -12.64 -7.75 -0.47
C VAL A 85 -11.35 -8.00 0.31
N THR A 86 -10.21 -8.07 -0.38
CA THR A 86 -8.90 -8.11 0.26
C THR A 86 -8.53 -6.73 0.81
N VAL A 87 -8.40 -6.65 2.13
CA VAL A 87 -8.16 -5.39 2.85
C VAL A 87 -6.73 -5.31 3.35
N TRP A 88 -6.16 -4.13 3.24
CA TRP A 88 -4.93 -3.69 3.86
C TRP A 88 -5.27 -2.61 4.90
N MET A 89 -5.30 -2.98 6.17
CA MET A 89 -5.44 -1.98 7.23
C MET A 89 -4.23 -1.04 7.21
N LYS A 90 -4.48 0.25 7.03
CA LYS A 90 -3.41 1.24 7.03
C LYS A 90 -3.18 1.78 8.43
N LEU A 91 -2.02 1.46 8.99
CA LEU A 91 -1.56 1.95 10.30
C LEU A 91 -0.78 3.27 10.12
N ASP A 92 -1.14 4.30 10.84
CA ASP A 92 -0.33 5.51 10.92
C ASP A 92 0.73 5.35 12.01
N THR A 93 1.94 5.10 11.58
CA THR A 93 3.10 4.91 12.47
C THR A 93 3.88 6.19 12.74
N GLY A 94 3.43 7.34 12.22
CA GLY A 94 4.09 8.63 12.45
C GLY A 94 4.25 9.52 11.21
N MET A 95 3.62 9.17 10.08
CA MET A 95 3.59 10.05 8.90
C MET A 95 2.45 11.08 8.97
N HIS A 96 1.37 10.75 9.69
CA HIS A 96 0.20 11.62 9.93
C HIS A 96 -0.47 12.17 8.66
N ARG A 97 -0.56 11.32 7.63
CA ARG A 97 -1.28 11.65 6.39
C ARG A 97 -2.57 10.87 6.27
N LEU A 98 -2.51 9.56 6.35
CA LEU A 98 -3.63 8.62 6.33
C LEU A 98 -3.27 7.43 7.21
N GLY A 99 -4.24 6.89 7.93
CA GLY A 99 -4.04 5.70 8.74
C GLY A 99 -4.77 5.77 10.07
N VAL A 100 -4.95 4.60 10.65
CA VAL A 100 -5.47 4.44 12.01
C VAL A 100 -4.30 4.63 12.98
N LEU A 101 -4.49 5.43 14.00
CA LEU A 101 -3.48 5.65 15.05
C LEU A 101 -3.26 4.37 15.87
N PRO A 102 -2.05 4.14 16.42
CA PRO A 102 -1.71 2.94 17.18
C PRO A 102 -2.67 2.65 18.33
N GLU A 103 -3.14 3.70 19.03
CA GLU A 103 -4.07 3.58 20.17
C GLU A 103 -5.44 3.03 19.77
N GLN A 104 -5.84 3.24 18.52
CA GLN A 104 -7.13 2.79 17.98
C GLN A 104 -6.99 1.49 17.17
N ALA A 105 -5.77 1.14 16.78
CA ALA A 105 -5.49 0.10 15.82
C ALA A 105 -5.98 -1.29 16.25
N GLY A 106 -5.90 -1.61 17.54
CA GLY A 106 -6.36 -2.89 18.09
C GLY A 106 -7.86 -3.12 17.88
N ALA A 107 -8.68 -2.15 18.27
CA ALA A 107 -10.14 -2.22 18.10
C ALA A 107 -10.53 -2.20 16.60
N PHE A 108 -9.85 -1.41 15.80
CA PHE A 108 -10.08 -1.33 14.37
C PHE A 108 -9.76 -2.65 13.66
N TRP A 109 -8.61 -3.25 13.98
CA TRP A 109 -8.22 -4.57 13.53
C TRP A 109 -9.25 -5.63 13.85
N GLN A 110 -9.74 -5.65 15.10
CA GLN A 110 -10.74 -6.62 15.56
C GLN A 110 -12.02 -6.52 14.72
N ARG A 111 -12.53 -5.31 14.45
CA ARG A 111 -13.71 -5.10 13.60
C ARG A 111 -13.46 -5.60 12.17
N LEU A 112 -12.33 -5.27 11.55
CA LEU A 112 -11.98 -5.78 10.22
C LEU A 112 -11.90 -7.30 10.18
N SER A 113 -11.34 -7.92 11.22
CA SER A 113 -11.20 -9.38 11.31
C SER A 113 -12.53 -10.11 11.46
N GLN A 114 -13.57 -9.43 11.94
CA GLN A 114 -14.92 -9.97 12.12
C GLN A 114 -15.87 -9.59 10.98
N CYS A 115 -15.46 -8.67 10.10
CA CYS A 115 -16.30 -8.20 9.01
C CYS A 115 -16.46 -9.27 7.92
N LYS A 116 -17.72 -9.65 7.62
CA LYS A 116 -18.06 -10.66 6.60
C LYS A 116 -17.59 -10.28 5.19
N ASN A 117 -17.49 -8.98 4.92
CA ASN A 117 -17.11 -8.42 3.63
C ASN A 117 -15.59 -8.26 3.47
N VAL A 118 -14.81 -8.68 4.48
CA VAL A 118 -13.35 -8.63 4.46
C VAL A 118 -12.77 -10.04 4.33
N ARG A 119 -11.97 -10.27 3.29
CA ARG A 119 -11.24 -11.52 3.09
C ARG A 119 -10.16 -11.66 4.14
N GLN A 120 -10.20 -12.75 4.88
CA GLN A 120 -9.20 -13.03 5.91
C GLN A 120 -7.98 -13.79 5.32
N PRO A 121 -6.79 -13.59 5.89
CA PRO A 121 -6.45 -12.64 6.94
C PRO A 121 -6.39 -11.19 6.44
N VAL A 122 -6.61 -10.22 7.34
CA VAL A 122 -6.42 -8.79 7.06
C VAL A 122 -4.92 -8.50 6.93
N ASN A 123 -4.51 -7.80 5.90
CA ASN A 123 -3.13 -7.36 5.70
C ASN A 123 -2.88 -6.01 6.38
N ILE A 124 -1.61 -5.67 6.61
CA ILE A 124 -1.23 -4.41 7.27
C ILE A 124 -0.26 -3.63 6.39
N VAL A 125 -0.55 -2.36 6.21
CA VAL A 125 0.29 -1.45 5.44
C VAL A 125 0.57 -0.17 6.24
N SER A 126 1.78 0.37 6.11
CA SER A 126 2.13 1.70 6.58
C SER A 126 3.01 2.41 5.54
N HIS A 127 3.56 3.55 5.90
CA HIS A 127 4.47 4.33 5.04
C HIS A 127 5.41 5.17 5.89
N PHE A 128 6.68 5.16 5.57
CA PHE A 128 7.66 6.00 6.24
C PHE A 128 7.51 7.46 5.83
N ALA A 129 7.66 8.34 6.80
CA ALA A 129 7.65 9.79 6.56
C ALA A 129 9.00 10.30 6.05
N ARG A 130 10.11 9.71 6.55
CA ARG A 130 11.48 10.22 6.38
C ARG A 130 12.49 9.07 6.21
N ALA A 131 12.19 8.10 5.32
CA ALA A 131 13.09 6.96 5.10
C ALA A 131 14.40 7.38 4.42
N ASP A 132 14.43 8.53 3.80
CA ASP A 132 15.57 9.19 3.14
C ASP A 132 16.50 9.93 4.11
N GLU A 133 16.11 10.05 5.39
CA GLU A 133 16.85 10.75 6.43
C GLU A 133 17.22 9.78 7.57
N PRO A 134 18.22 8.90 7.41
CA PRO A 134 18.52 7.85 8.38
C PRO A 134 18.94 8.38 9.76
N GLU A 135 19.51 9.57 9.82
CA GLU A 135 20.01 10.15 11.08
C GLU A 135 18.91 10.77 11.96
N CYS A 136 17.68 10.89 11.46
CA CYS A 136 16.62 11.59 12.22
C CYS A 136 15.89 10.71 13.25
N GLY A 137 16.11 9.40 13.26
CA GLY A 137 15.48 8.43 14.17
C GLY A 137 13.96 8.28 13.98
N ALA A 138 13.36 8.90 12.96
CA ALA A 138 11.92 8.80 12.73
C ALA A 138 11.53 7.44 12.15
N THR A 139 12.33 6.92 11.26
CA THR A 139 12.09 5.65 10.56
C THR A 139 12.18 4.47 11.52
N GLU A 140 13.16 4.47 12.43
CA GLU A 140 13.27 3.47 13.49
C GLU A 140 12.03 3.45 14.37
N ARG A 141 11.58 4.61 14.85
CA ARG A 141 10.36 4.70 15.67
C ARG A 141 9.13 4.18 14.93
N GLN A 142 8.99 4.53 13.64
CA GLN A 142 7.88 4.03 12.82
C GLN A 142 7.96 2.52 12.62
N LEU A 143 9.15 1.98 12.43
CA LEU A 143 9.40 0.55 12.28
C LEU A 143 9.06 -0.21 13.57
N ASP A 144 9.48 0.30 14.72
CA ASP A 144 9.17 -0.29 16.02
C ASP A 144 7.67 -0.36 16.27
N ILE A 145 6.93 0.73 16.00
CA ILE A 145 5.46 0.76 16.12
C ILE A 145 4.83 -0.26 15.17
N PHE A 146 5.29 -0.29 13.91
CA PHE A 146 4.75 -1.20 12.90
C PHE A 146 4.97 -2.66 13.26
N THR A 147 6.19 -3.00 13.69
CA THR A 147 6.57 -4.35 14.10
C THR A 147 5.76 -4.79 15.32
N THR A 148 5.78 -3.99 16.39
CA THR A 148 5.04 -4.28 17.63
C THR A 148 3.56 -4.54 17.38
N PHE A 149 2.94 -3.76 16.49
CA PHE A 149 1.53 -3.96 16.17
C PHE A 149 1.28 -5.20 15.30
N SER A 150 2.19 -5.52 14.37
CA SER A 150 1.92 -6.49 13.32
C SER A 150 2.52 -7.89 13.52
N GLU A 151 3.45 -8.07 14.47
CA GLU A 151 4.23 -9.31 14.61
C GLU A 151 3.40 -10.55 14.95
N ASP A 152 2.29 -10.37 15.68
CA ASP A 152 1.39 -11.44 16.09
C ASP A 152 0.21 -11.67 15.14
N LYS A 153 0.15 -10.94 14.03
CA LYS A 153 -0.99 -10.96 13.10
C LYS A 153 -0.70 -11.75 11.84
N PRO A 154 -1.67 -12.56 11.37
CA PRO A 154 -1.43 -13.53 10.29
C PRO A 154 -1.39 -12.94 8.88
N GLY A 155 -1.68 -11.65 8.70
CA GLY A 155 -1.73 -11.00 7.39
C GLY A 155 -0.36 -10.61 6.83
N LEU A 156 -0.31 -10.31 5.54
CA LEU A 156 0.88 -9.76 4.89
C LEU A 156 1.17 -8.34 5.39
N ARG A 157 2.44 -7.99 5.44
CA ARG A 157 2.95 -6.72 5.98
C ARG A 157 3.73 -5.96 4.93
N SER A 158 3.51 -4.64 4.85
CA SER A 158 4.21 -3.78 3.90
C SER A 158 4.37 -2.37 4.45
N ILE A 159 5.61 -1.88 4.55
CA ILE A 159 5.90 -0.50 4.96
C ILE A 159 6.89 0.19 4.02
N ALA A 160 7.88 -0.52 3.47
CA ALA A 160 8.93 0.03 2.64
C ALA A 160 8.41 0.50 1.27
N ALA A 161 8.59 1.79 1.00
CA ALA A 161 8.60 2.38 -0.34
C ALA A 161 10.07 2.59 -0.77
N SER A 162 10.33 3.33 -1.82
CA SER A 162 11.67 3.45 -2.43
C SER A 162 12.81 3.72 -1.44
N GLY A 163 12.68 4.69 -0.55
CA GLY A 163 13.70 4.97 0.48
C GLY A 163 13.86 3.83 1.48
N GLY A 164 12.74 3.23 1.90
CA GLY A 164 12.74 2.07 2.78
C GLY A 164 13.42 0.84 2.15
N ILE A 165 13.21 0.63 0.85
CA ILE A 165 13.83 -0.47 0.11
C ILE A 165 15.36 -0.31 0.09
N LEU A 166 15.84 0.90 -0.16
CA LEU A 166 17.28 1.14 -0.35
C LEU A 166 18.06 1.21 0.97
N LEU A 167 17.49 1.84 2.00
CA LEU A 167 18.23 2.15 3.24
C LEU A 167 17.82 1.31 4.45
N TRP A 168 16.67 0.63 4.40
CA TRP A 168 16.09 -0.04 5.56
C TRP A 168 15.71 -1.50 5.25
N PRO A 169 16.67 -2.41 4.97
CA PRO A 169 16.37 -3.80 4.59
C PRO A 169 15.47 -4.52 5.59
N GLN A 170 15.57 -4.21 6.89
CA GLN A 170 14.73 -4.77 7.95
C GLN A 170 13.24 -4.38 7.82
N SER A 171 12.91 -3.41 6.96
CA SER A 171 11.54 -2.96 6.70
C SER A 171 10.86 -3.63 5.50
N HIS A 172 11.54 -4.57 4.84
CA HIS A 172 11.00 -5.19 3.63
C HIS A 172 9.76 -6.04 3.89
N PHE A 173 9.71 -6.75 5.03
CA PHE A 173 8.63 -7.65 5.40
C PHE A 173 8.20 -8.56 4.24
N ASP A 174 6.89 -8.69 4.01
CA ASP A 174 6.35 -9.57 2.98
C ASP A 174 6.28 -8.88 1.60
N TRP A 175 5.97 -7.59 1.57
CA TRP A 175 5.84 -6.81 0.33
C TRP A 175 6.55 -5.46 0.41
N VAL A 176 7.32 -5.15 -0.62
CA VAL A 176 7.90 -3.81 -0.85
C VAL A 176 7.14 -3.09 -1.96
N ARG A 177 7.17 -1.77 -1.94
CA ARG A 177 6.45 -0.93 -2.90
C ARG A 177 7.40 0.05 -3.58
N PRO A 178 8.22 -0.41 -4.55
CA PRO A 178 9.05 0.50 -5.32
C PRO A 178 8.17 1.49 -6.08
N GLY A 179 8.51 2.75 -6.00
CA GLY A 179 7.84 3.83 -6.70
C GLY A 179 8.85 4.57 -7.57
N ILE A 180 9.37 5.68 -7.09
CA ILE A 180 10.26 6.54 -7.88
C ILE A 180 11.54 5.84 -8.37
N ILE A 181 12.06 4.87 -7.64
CA ILE A 181 13.25 4.10 -8.08
C ILE A 181 12.99 3.26 -9.33
N LEU A 182 11.75 2.90 -9.65
CA LEU A 182 11.43 2.21 -10.90
C LEU A 182 11.76 3.05 -12.13
N TYR A 183 11.80 4.36 -11.96
CA TYR A 183 12.08 5.33 -13.03
C TYR A 183 13.51 5.87 -12.96
N GLY A 184 14.40 5.20 -12.23
CA GLY A 184 15.82 5.54 -12.14
C GLY A 184 16.12 6.79 -11.32
N VAL A 185 15.15 7.30 -10.56
CA VAL A 185 15.33 8.50 -9.72
C VAL A 185 15.63 8.09 -8.29
N SER A 186 16.69 8.66 -7.70
CA SER A 186 17.00 8.47 -6.28
C SER A 186 15.91 9.09 -5.41
N PRO A 187 15.41 8.38 -4.39
CA PRO A 187 14.51 8.96 -3.40
C PRO A 187 15.23 9.76 -2.31
N LEU A 188 16.55 9.86 -2.38
CA LEU A 188 17.38 10.44 -1.33
C LEU A 188 17.74 11.89 -1.64
N ASP A 189 17.76 12.75 -0.61
CA ASP A 189 18.19 14.15 -0.70
C ASP A 189 19.73 14.31 -0.81
N SER A 190 20.48 13.21 -0.76
CA SER A 190 21.92 13.21 -0.96
C SER A 190 22.26 13.39 -2.46
N PRO A 191 23.51 13.77 -2.80
CA PRO A 191 23.96 13.85 -4.20
C PRO A 191 24.01 12.48 -4.90
N SER A 192 23.53 11.41 -4.26
CA SER A 192 23.42 10.08 -4.86
C SER A 192 22.39 10.08 -6.00
N THR A 193 22.74 9.39 -7.06
CA THR A 193 21.88 9.17 -8.23
C THR A 193 21.26 7.78 -8.18
N GLY A 194 20.24 7.51 -9.00
CA GLY A 194 19.71 6.16 -9.13
C GLY A 194 20.79 5.13 -9.54
N ALA A 195 21.80 5.54 -10.29
CA ALA A 195 22.90 4.70 -10.72
C ALA A 195 23.75 4.15 -9.56
N ASP A 196 23.89 4.91 -8.47
CA ASP A 196 24.64 4.47 -7.28
C ASP A 196 23.96 3.28 -6.57
N PHE A 197 22.69 3.04 -6.87
CA PHE A 197 21.91 1.90 -6.39
C PHE A 197 21.62 0.88 -7.51
N GLY A 198 22.32 0.95 -8.64
CA GLY A 198 22.10 0.07 -9.77
C GLY A 198 20.81 0.34 -10.56
N CYS A 199 20.10 1.44 -10.26
CA CYS A 199 18.93 1.86 -11.01
C CYS A 199 19.36 2.61 -12.25
N GLN A 200 18.78 2.28 -13.42
CA GLN A 200 19.00 3.03 -14.65
C GLN A 200 17.76 3.83 -15.00
N PRO A 201 17.90 5.10 -15.42
CA PRO A 201 16.78 5.86 -15.97
C PRO A 201 16.15 5.13 -17.16
N VAL A 202 14.83 5.14 -17.23
CA VAL A 202 14.08 4.57 -18.36
C VAL A 202 13.85 5.67 -19.39
#